data_d488c2129ac69958afbf3296e8111192
#
_entry.id   d488c2129ac69958afbf3296e8111192
#
_cell.length_a   1.000
_cell.length_b   1.000
_cell.length_c   1.000
_cell.angle_alpha   90.00
_cell.angle_beta   90.00
_cell.angle_gamma   90.00
#
_symmetry.space_group_name_H-M   'P 1'
#
loop_
_entity.id
_entity.type
_entity.pdbx_description
1 polymer ?
#
loop_
_entity_poly.entity_id
_entity_poly.type
_entity_poly.pdbx_seq_one_letter_code
_entity_poly.pdbx_strand_id
1 'polypeptide(L)'
;MGRISKFAAMNFTASQIAEKLNGKIQGNPESIVNALAKIEEGKNGDLCFLNNPKYTSFIYKTKASVVIVNKDFKAENKINPTLIFVEDAYASFSQLLTLYNQMKY
;
A
#
# COMPACT_ATOMS: atom_id res chain seq x y z
N MET A 1 16.17 -7.32 -3.68
CA MET A 1 14.78 -7.73 -3.68
C MET A 1 13.90 -6.61 -3.17
N GLY A 2 12.78 -6.39 -3.85
CA GLY A 2 11.86 -5.33 -3.49
C GLY A 2 10.73 -5.75 -2.55
N ARG A 3 10.66 -7.03 -2.17
CA ARG A 3 9.55 -7.54 -1.37
C ARG A 3 9.99 -8.00 0.00
N ILE A 4 9.13 -7.76 0.98
CA ILE A 4 9.27 -8.29 2.34
C ILE A 4 8.17 -9.30 2.51
N SER A 5 8.48 -10.57 2.35
CA SER A 5 7.48 -11.62 2.26
C SER A 5 7.09 -12.25 3.59
N LYS A 6 7.82 -11.99 4.67
CA LYS A 6 7.44 -12.53 5.99
C LYS A 6 6.12 -11.97 6.49
N PHE A 7 5.69 -10.88 5.92
CA PHE A 7 4.36 -10.32 6.17
C PHE A 7 3.27 -11.33 5.79
N ALA A 8 3.62 -12.30 4.95
CA ALA A 8 2.69 -13.32 4.48
C ALA A 8 2.17 -14.24 5.59
N ALA A 9 2.89 -14.34 6.71
CA ALA A 9 2.41 -15.15 7.84
C ALA A 9 1.13 -14.58 8.43
N MET A 10 0.85 -13.30 8.18
CA MET A 10 -0.34 -12.61 8.67
C MET A 10 -0.91 -11.77 7.52
N ASN A 11 -2.01 -12.24 6.98
CA ASN A 11 -2.69 -11.50 5.91
C ASN A 11 -3.50 -10.35 6.50
N PHE A 12 -3.46 -9.21 5.82
CA PHE A 12 -4.24 -8.04 6.23
C PHE A 12 -5.14 -7.60 5.10
N THR A 13 -6.33 -7.15 5.44
CA THR A 13 -7.21 -6.54 4.45
C THR A 13 -6.88 -5.05 4.32
N ALA A 14 -7.27 -4.47 3.18
CA ALA A 14 -7.13 -3.02 3.00
C ALA A 14 -7.83 -2.27 4.13
N SER A 15 -8.98 -2.76 4.58
CA SER A 15 -9.73 -2.19 5.68
C SER A 15 -8.91 -2.14 6.97
N GLN A 16 -8.23 -3.25 7.30
CA GLN A 16 -7.38 -3.30 8.49
C GLN A 16 -6.22 -2.33 8.40
N ILE A 17 -5.60 -2.24 7.23
CA ILE A 17 -4.48 -1.32 7.02
C ILE A 17 -4.97 0.12 7.15
N ALA A 18 -6.09 0.46 6.51
CA ALA A 18 -6.64 1.81 6.56
C ALA A 18 -6.98 2.21 7.99
N GLU A 19 -7.53 1.29 8.76
CA GLU A 19 -7.87 1.56 10.16
C GLU A 19 -6.60 1.87 10.97
N LYS A 20 -5.54 1.11 10.77
CA LYS A 20 -4.27 1.34 11.45
C LYS A 20 -3.67 2.69 11.10
N LEU A 21 -3.83 3.12 9.85
CA LEU A 21 -3.24 4.36 9.37
C LEU A 21 -4.18 5.55 9.44
N ASN A 22 -5.40 5.33 9.90
CA ASN A 22 -6.42 6.36 9.94
C ASN A 22 -6.68 6.93 8.54
N GLY A 23 -6.68 6.05 7.55
CA GLY A 23 -6.83 6.42 6.14
C GLY A 23 -8.22 6.11 5.60
N LYS A 24 -8.47 6.59 4.38
CA LYS A 24 -9.72 6.33 3.68
C LYS A 24 -9.48 5.41 2.50
N ILE A 25 -10.38 4.46 2.29
CA ILE A 25 -10.26 3.47 1.22
C ILE A 25 -11.06 3.91 0.00
N GLN A 26 -10.46 3.70 -1.18
CA GLN A 26 -11.18 3.77 -2.44
C GLN A 26 -10.92 2.46 -3.18
N GLY A 27 -11.94 1.64 -3.31
CA GLY A 27 -11.84 0.34 -3.96
C GLY A 27 -12.35 -0.75 -3.05
N ASN A 28 -11.71 -1.91 -3.09
CA ASN A 28 -12.15 -3.08 -2.35
C ASN A 28 -11.54 -3.13 -0.94
N PRO A 29 -12.33 -2.89 0.11
CA PRO A 29 -11.80 -2.92 1.49
C PRO A 29 -11.34 -4.31 1.92
N GLU A 30 -11.73 -5.35 1.21
CA GLU A 30 -11.37 -6.71 1.54
C GLU A 30 -10.17 -7.23 0.75
N SER A 31 -9.54 -6.38 -0.05
CA SER A 31 -8.29 -6.75 -0.72
C SER A 31 -7.26 -7.17 0.29
N ILE A 32 -6.65 -8.33 0.09
CA ILE A 32 -5.70 -8.88 1.04
C ILE A 32 -4.28 -8.57 0.61
N VAL A 33 -3.47 -8.14 1.56
CA VAL A 33 -2.04 -7.94 1.34
C VAL A 33 -1.26 -8.79 2.33
N ASN A 34 -0.13 -9.30 1.86
CA ASN A 34 0.72 -10.14 2.68
C ASN A 34 2.21 -9.85 2.46
N ALA A 35 2.53 -8.81 1.72
CA ALA A 35 3.91 -8.41 1.48
C ALA A 35 3.96 -6.90 1.24
N LEU A 36 5.14 -6.32 1.46
CA LEU A 36 5.42 -4.93 1.18
C LEU A 36 6.37 -4.87 -0.01
N ALA A 37 6.15 -3.95 -0.94
CA ALA A 37 6.98 -3.84 -2.12
C ALA A 37 7.04 -2.40 -2.63
N LYS A 38 8.00 -2.13 -3.49
CA LYS A 38 8.07 -0.86 -4.19
C LYS A 38 6.97 -0.83 -5.25
N ILE A 39 6.46 0.37 -5.54
CA ILE A 39 5.34 0.49 -6.48
C ILE A 39 5.70 -0.03 -7.87
N GLU A 40 6.95 0.14 -8.30
CA GLU A 40 7.38 -0.35 -9.61
C GLU A 40 7.52 -1.87 -9.67
N GLU A 41 7.51 -2.55 -8.54
CA GLU A 41 7.64 -4.00 -8.46
C GLU A 41 6.39 -4.67 -7.88
N GLY A 42 5.32 -3.92 -7.67
CA GLY A 42 4.12 -4.43 -7.02
C GLY A 42 3.44 -5.54 -7.80
N LYS A 43 3.00 -6.55 -7.08
CA LYS A 43 2.26 -7.70 -7.62
C LYS A 43 1.05 -7.96 -6.74
N ASN A 44 0.20 -8.89 -7.20
CA ASN A 44 -0.96 -9.27 -6.41
C ASN A 44 -0.53 -9.72 -5.00
N GLY A 45 -1.18 -9.17 -4.00
CA GLY A 45 -0.84 -9.42 -2.60
C GLY A 45 0.13 -8.43 -2.01
N ASP A 46 0.67 -7.51 -2.80
CA ASP A 46 1.61 -6.52 -2.33
C ASP A 46 0.91 -5.24 -1.90
N LEU A 47 1.44 -4.63 -0.84
CA LEU A 47 1.07 -3.30 -0.40
C LEU A 47 2.22 -2.36 -0.76
N CYS A 48 1.90 -1.33 -1.53
CA CYS A 48 2.88 -0.35 -1.98
C CYS A 48 2.48 1.03 -1.49
N PHE A 49 3.35 2.02 -1.70
CA PHE A 49 2.99 3.40 -1.41
C PHE A 49 3.49 4.30 -2.53
N LEU A 50 2.82 5.43 -2.71
CA LEU A 50 3.18 6.44 -3.68
C LEU A 50 3.30 7.78 -2.96
N ASN A 51 4.52 8.27 -2.82
CA ASN A 51 4.76 9.56 -2.19
C ASN A 51 5.45 10.53 -3.14
N ASN A 52 6.39 10.04 -3.92
CA ASN A 52 7.18 10.86 -4.82
C ASN A 52 6.48 10.98 -6.18
N PRO A 53 6.15 12.21 -6.63
CA PRO A 53 5.48 12.40 -7.93
C PRO A 53 6.22 11.78 -9.10
N LYS A 54 7.52 11.59 -8.97
CA LYS A 54 8.34 10.95 -10.00
C LYS A 54 7.83 9.54 -10.33
N TYR A 55 7.20 8.88 -9.37
CA TYR A 55 6.73 7.50 -9.54
C TYR A 55 5.22 7.42 -9.80
N THR A 56 4.55 8.54 -10.00
CA THR A 56 3.10 8.57 -10.19
C THR A 56 2.65 7.68 -11.34
N SER A 57 3.39 7.64 -12.42
CA SER A 57 3.01 6.84 -13.59
C SER A 57 2.93 5.35 -13.29
N PHE A 58 3.64 4.87 -12.29
CA PHE A 58 3.63 3.45 -11.94
C PHE A 58 2.29 3.01 -11.36
N ILE A 59 1.51 3.93 -10.78
CA ILE A 59 0.23 3.57 -10.19
C ILE A 59 -0.76 3.06 -11.24
N TYR A 60 -0.58 3.46 -12.49
CA TYR A 60 -1.45 3.02 -13.59
C TYR A 60 -1.03 1.67 -14.15
N LYS A 61 0.15 1.20 -13.80
CA LYS A 61 0.73 -0.03 -14.32
C LYS A 61 0.91 -1.10 -13.27
N THR A 62 1.00 -0.71 -12.01
CA THR A 62 1.29 -1.66 -10.95
C THR A 62 0.20 -2.71 -10.80
N LYS A 63 0.61 -3.91 -10.45
CA LYS A 63 -0.29 -5.01 -10.16
C LYS A 63 -0.46 -5.23 -8.68
N ALA A 64 0.03 -4.31 -7.86
CA ALA A 64 -0.16 -4.36 -6.42
C ALA A 64 -1.64 -4.40 -6.07
N SER A 65 -1.97 -5.05 -4.99
CA SER A 65 -3.35 -5.11 -4.54
C SER A 65 -3.80 -3.81 -3.88
N VAL A 66 -2.91 -3.16 -3.13
CA VAL A 66 -3.23 -1.93 -2.42
C VAL A 66 -2.08 -0.94 -2.52
N VAL A 67 -2.38 0.33 -2.73
CA VAL A 67 -1.39 1.39 -2.75
C VAL A 67 -1.81 2.50 -1.79
N ILE A 68 -0.89 2.90 -0.92
CA ILE A 68 -1.09 4.02 -0.01
C ILE A 68 -0.69 5.29 -0.75
N VAL A 69 -1.58 6.28 -0.75
CA VAL A 69 -1.33 7.55 -1.45
C VAL A 69 -1.64 8.71 -0.52
N ASN A 70 -1.07 9.87 -0.83
CA ASN A 70 -1.38 11.09 -0.11
C ASN A 70 -2.83 11.52 -0.39
N LYS A 71 -3.45 12.17 0.57
CA LYS A 71 -4.87 12.53 0.49
C LYS A 71 -5.23 13.43 -0.70
N ASP A 72 -4.26 14.15 -1.23
CA ASP A 72 -4.48 15.04 -2.37
C ASP A 72 -4.25 14.36 -3.73
N PHE A 73 -3.91 13.08 -3.72
CA PHE A 73 -3.73 12.35 -4.96
C PHE A 73 -5.03 12.24 -5.73
N LYS A 74 -4.98 12.49 -7.03
CA LYS A 74 -6.12 12.33 -7.93
C LYS A 74 -5.68 11.53 -9.14
N ALA A 75 -6.36 10.41 -9.38
CA ALA A 75 -6.06 9.58 -10.54
C ALA A 75 -6.58 10.26 -11.81
N GLU A 76 -5.74 10.31 -12.83
CA GLU A 76 -6.11 10.87 -14.13
C GLU A 76 -6.60 9.79 -15.09
N ASN A 77 -6.30 8.54 -14.77
CA ASN A 77 -6.68 7.39 -15.57
C ASN A 77 -7.16 6.28 -14.65
N LYS A 78 -7.72 5.23 -15.24
CA LYS A 78 -8.16 4.08 -14.47
C LYS A 78 -6.97 3.41 -13.79
N ILE A 79 -7.18 3.00 -12.54
CA ILE A 79 -6.16 2.30 -11.76
C ILE A 79 -6.71 0.94 -11.31
N ASN A 80 -5.81 -0.02 -11.13
CA ASN A 80 -6.18 -1.37 -10.72
C ASN A 80 -6.22 -1.58 -9.22
N PRO A 81 -5.25 -1.05 -8.45
CA PRO A 81 -5.20 -1.32 -7.01
C PRO A 81 -6.27 -0.58 -6.23
N THR A 82 -6.54 -1.09 -5.04
CA THR A 82 -7.30 -0.36 -4.03
C THR A 82 -6.38 0.72 -3.45
N LEU A 83 -6.92 1.92 -3.25
CA LEU A 83 -6.15 3.02 -2.70
C LEU A 83 -6.51 3.27 -1.24
N ILE A 84 -5.51 3.65 -0.47
CA ILE A 84 -5.71 4.12 0.90
C ILE A 84 -5.15 5.54 0.95
N PHE A 85 -6.01 6.52 1.21
CA PHE A 85 -5.64 7.93 1.27
C PHE A 85 -5.24 8.29 2.68
N VAL A 86 -4.03 8.82 2.86
CA VAL A 86 -3.50 9.22 4.16
C VAL A 86 -2.89 10.62 4.07
N GLU A 87 -2.58 11.20 5.23
CA GLU A 87 -1.96 12.53 5.27
C GLU A 87 -0.57 12.50 4.61
N ASP A 88 0.22 11.47 4.90
CA ASP A 88 1.59 11.34 4.41
C ASP A 88 1.87 9.87 4.12
N ALA A 89 1.90 9.53 2.85
CA ALA A 89 2.09 8.14 2.44
C ALA A 89 3.42 7.57 2.90
N TYR A 90 4.48 8.37 2.88
CA TYR A 90 5.78 7.90 3.32
C TYR A 90 5.78 7.59 4.81
N ALA A 91 5.27 8.51 5.62
CA ALA A 91 5.20 8.32 7.07
C ALA A 91 4.33 7.13 7.43
N SER A 92 3.21 6.96 6.74
CA SER A 92 2.32 5.82 6.97
C SER A 92 3.00 4.51 6.64
N PHE A 93 3.71 4.46 5.53
CA PHE A 93 4.43 3.24 5.16
C PHE A 93 5.54 2.91 6.15
N SER A 94 6.24 3.94 6.65
CA SER A 94 7.25 3.76 7.68
C SER A 94 6.65 3.22 8.98
N GLN A 95 5.46 3.68 9.32
CA GLN A 95 4.73 3.17 10.48
C GLN A 95 4.42 1.68 10.32
N LEU A 96 4.01 1.27 9.13
CA LEU A 96 3.76 -0.14 8.85
C LEU A 96 5.04 -0.97 8.95
N LEU A 97 6.15 -0.45 8.48
CA LEU A 97 7.43 -1.14 8.61
C LEU A 97 7.80 -1.35 10.07
N THR A 98 7.55 -0.35 10.91
CA THR A 98 7.79 -0.45 12.34
C THR A 98 6.93 -1.55 12.95
N LEU A 99 5.65 -1.58 12.61
CA LEU A 99 4.75 -2.63 13.09
C LEU A 99 5.19 -4.01 12.61
N TYR A 100 5.61 -4.10 11.36
CA TYR A 100 6.12 -5.35 10.80
C TYR A 100 7.33 -5.85 11.61
N ASN A 101 8.25 -4.96 11.93
CA ASN A 101 9.43 -5.33 12.71
C ASN A 101 9.07 -5.79 14.12
N GLN A 102 8.06 -5.19 14.73
CA GLN A 102 7.57 -5.62 16.04
C GLN A 102 6.94 -7.01 15.99
N MET A 103 6.21 -7.30 14.93
CA MET A 103 5.57 -8.60 14.76
C MET A 103 6.56 -9.71 14.47
N LYS A 104 7.75 -9.35 14.05
CA LYS A 104 8.78 -10.28 13.69
C LYS A 104 9.35 -11.03 14.90
N TYR A 105 9.20 -10.48 16.08
CA TYR A 105 9.80 -11.05 17.30
C TYR A 105 8.75 -11.48 18.31
#